data_0b9862b1d422788bfe833044af320014
#
_entry.id   0b9862b1d422788bfe833044af320014
#
_cell.length_a   1.000
_cell.length_b   1.000
_cell.length_c   1.000
_cell.angle_alpha   90.00
_cell.angle_beta   90.00
_cell.angle_gamma   90.00
#
_symmetry.space_group_name_H-M   'P 1'
#
loop_
_entity.id
_entity.type
_entity.pdbx_description
1 polymer ?
#
loop_
_entity_poly.entity_id
_entity_poly.type
_entity_poly.pdbx_seq_one_letter_code
_entity_poly.pdbx_strand_id
1 'polypeptide(L)'
;MNFKASGRSVRGQVFSTLIGQPGVEWIERASREELWARYGEFAFVVSPRGYGKDCHRTWEALALGCAVIVSRDSFMAPLYEDLPVVQVSDWRQVTAENLAKWKAELGARWHTFRFEKLRTDFWLEAINAAAQQGSLEGIWKYTVDSREARGNYSSGQLVWGRRGGRADPPWQYWG
;
A
#
# COMPACT_ATOMS: atom_id res chain seq x y z
N MET A 1 -2.89 -3.39 12.52
CA MET A 1 -4.27 -3.15 12.07
C MET A 1 -4.89 -4.43 11.58
N ASN A 2 -6.09 -4.66 11.99
CA ASN A 2 -6.75 -5.93 11.92
C ASN A 2 -7.78 -5.95 10.78
N PHE A 3 -7.84 -6.96 9.86
CA PHE A 3 -8.96 -7.19 8.97
C PHE A 3 -9.50 -8.62 9.04
N LYS A 4 -10.82 -8.77 9.02
CA LYS A 4 -11.45 -10.09 8.98
C LYS A 4 -11.40 -10.63 7.56
N ALA A 5 -10.72 -11.75 7.38
CA ALA A 5 -10.80 -12.56 6.20
C ALA A 5 -12.10 -13.35 6.22
N SER A 6 -13.24 -12.75 5.89
CA SER A 6 -14.40 -13.58 5.53
C SER A 6 -14.16 -14.12 4.11
N GLY A 7 -14.35 -15.40 3.87
CA GLY A 7 -13.94 -16.09 2.63
C GLY A 7 -14.48 -15.52 1.31
N ARG A 8 -15.39 -14.56 1.34
CA ARG A 8 -15.94 -13.87 0.16
C ARG A 8 -15.45 -12.42 0.01
N SER A 9 -14.68 -11.90 0.97
CA SER A 9 -14.14 -10.54 0.86
C SER A 9 -12.84 -10.53 0.04
N VAL A 10 -12.52 -9.40 -0.60
CA VAL A 10 -11.21 -9.21 -1.27
C VAL A 10 -10.06 -9.56 -0.33
N ARG A 11 -10.14 -9.15 0.92
CA ARG A 11 -9.13 -9.43 1.95
C ARG A 11 -9.02 -10.93 2.27
N GLY A 12 -10.15 -11.66 2.30
CA GLY A 12 -10.16 -13.10 2.48
C GLY A 12 -9.51 -13.82 1.31
N GLN A 13 -9.76 -13.39 0.09
CA GLN A 13 -9.10 -13.92 -1.11
C GLN A 13 -7.60 -13.68 -1.06
N VAL A 14 -7.17 -12.46 -0.71
CA VAL A 14 -5.74 -12.13 -0.56
C VAL A 14 -5.09 -13.01 0.50
N PHE A 15 -5.71 -13.13 1.66
CA PHE A 15 -5.21 -13.99 2.74
C PHE A 15 -5.06 -15.44 2.27
N SER A 16 -6.11 -16.04 1.70
CA SER A 16 -6.06 -17.44 1.24
C SER A 16 -5.08 -17.68 0.10
N THR A 17 -4.80 -16.65 -0.71
CA THR A 17 -3.84 -16.75 -1.82
C THR A 17 -2.39 -16.66 -1.33
N LEU A 18 -2.13 -15.84 -0.33
CA LEU A 18 -0.76 -15.48 0.05
C LEU A 18 -0.28 -16.12 1.36
N ILE A 19 -1.17 -16.64 2.20
CA ILE A 19 -0.78 -17.29 3.45
C ILE A 19 0.08 -18.54 3.16
N GLY A 20 1.21 -18.65 3.86
CA GLY A 20 2.14 -19.76 3.66
C GLY A 20 3.06 -19.65 2.44
N GLN A 21 2.92 -18.60 1.64
CA GLN A 21 3.88 -18.35 0.55
C GLN A 21 5.28 -18.02 1.12
N PRO A 22 6.36 -18.54 0.52
CA PRO A 22 7.73 -18.23 0.93
C PRO A 22 7.97 -16.71 0.97
N GLY A 23 8.50 -16.22 2.09
CA GLY A 23 8.80 -14.79 2.28
C GLY A 23 7.59 -13.91 2.61
N VAL A 24 6.38 -14.46 2.68
CA VAL A 24 5.18 -13.74 3.14
C VAL A 24 4.95 -14.01 4.63
N GLU A 25 4.81 -12.95 5.40
CA GLU A 25 4.51 -13.02 6.83
C GLU A 25 3.15 -12.41 7.12
N TRP A 26 2.36 -13.09 7.94
CA TRP A 26 1.11 -12.60 8.46
C TRP A 26 1.31 -12.04 9.86
N ILE A 27 1.04 -10.74 10.05
CA ILE A 27 1.14 -10.10 11.35
C ILE A 27 -0.25 -10.09 11.99
N GLU A 28 -0.41 -10.90 13.04
CA GLU A 28 -1.62 -10.91 13.84
C GLU A 28 -1.59 -9.79 14.88
N ARG A 29 -2.79 -9.36 15.29
CA ARG A 29 -3.10 -8.45 16.41
C ARG A 29 -1.89 -7.70 16.99
N ALA A 30 -1.52 -6.62 16.36
CA ALA A 30 -0.50 -5.72 16.86
C ALA A 30 -1.11 -4.35 17.14
N SER A 31 -0.56 -3.61 18.09
CA SER A 31 -0.80 -2.18 18.22
C SER A 31 -0.33 -1.46 16.96
N ARG A 32 -0.70 -0.18 16.80
CA ARG A 32 -0.24 0.59 15.65
C ARG A 32 1.27 0.75 15.66
N GLU A 33 1.84 1.00 16.83
CA GLU A 33 3.27 1.18 17.05
C GLU A 33 4.06 -0.10 16.71
N GLU A 34 3.60 -1.25 17.20
CA GLU A 34 4.20 -2.54 16.86
C GLU A 34 4.11 -2.84 15.37
N LEU A 35 2.96 -2.57 14.75
CA LEU A 35 2.76 -2.77 13.33
C LEU A 35 3.70 -1.88 12.49
N TRP A 36 3.86 -0.61 12.87
CA TRP A 36 4.75 0.31 12.18
C TRP A 36 6.22 -0.09 12.34
N ALA A 37 6.63 -0.55 13.54
CA ALA A 37 7.97 -1.09 13.74
C ALA A 37 8.22 -2.32 12.85
N ARG A 38 7.23 -3.20 12.75
CA ARG A 38 7.31 -4.38 11.87
C ARG A 38 7.37 -3.99 10.39
N TYR A 39 6.66 -2.97 9.92
CA TYR A 39 6.77 -2.51 8.54
C TYR A 39 8.21 -2.15 8.18
N GLY A 40 8.97 -1.53 9.09
CA GLY A 40 10.38 -1.22 8.87
C GLY A 40 11.27 -2.43 8.56
N GLU A 41 10.84 -3.66 8.88
CA GLU A 41 11.59 -4.88 8.61
C GLU A 41 11.37 -5.45 7.19
N PHE A 42 10.37 -4.93 6.44
CA PHE A 42 9.94 -5.51 5.16
C PHE A 42 10.12 -4.54 3.99
N ALA A 43 10.44 -5.09 2.83
CA ALA A 43 10.50 -4.33 1.59
C ALA A 43 9.09 -3.98 1.06
N PHE A 44 8.14 -4.89 1.24
CA PHE A 44 6.79 -4.73 0.72
C PHE A 44 5.73 -4.89 1.81
N VAL A 45 4.65 -4.11 1.68
CA VAL A 45 3.42 -4.28 2.46
C VAL A 45 2.27 -4.57 1.49
N VAL A 46 1.55 -5.65 1.72
CA VAL A 46 0.34 -5.98 0.95
C VAL A 46 -0.83 -5.19 1.50
N SER A 47 -1.43 -4.34 0.67
CA SER A 47 -2.53 -3.45 1.06
C SER A 47 -3.78 -3.69 0.20
N PRO A 48 -4.56 -4.75 0.47
CA PRO A 48 -5.82 -4.96 -0.20
C PRO A 48 -6.84 -3.89 0.22
N ARG A 49 -7.69 -3.49 -0.72
CA ARG A 49 -8.77 -2.53 -0.47
C ARG A 49 -9.64 -2.97 0.71
N GLY A 50 -10.17 -1.97 1.41
CA GLY A 50 -11.18 -2.14 2.45
C GLY A 50 -12.59 -1.95 1.91
N TYR A 51 -13.37 -1.14 2.62
CA TYR A 51 -14.67 -0.67 2.12
C TYR A 51 -14.49 0.34 1.00
N GLY A 52 -13.58 1.29 1.17
CA GLY A 52 -13.18 2.22 0.13
C GLY A 52 -12.12 1.61 -0.80
N LYS A 53 -11.91 2.25 -1.94
CA LYS A 53 -10.82 1.95 -2.87
C LYS A 53 -9.48 2.33 -2.27
N ASP A 54 -9.43 3.42 -1.53
CA ASP A 54 -8.27 3.88 -0.77
C ASP A 54 -8.17 3.20 0.60
N CYS A 55 -6.94 3.05 1.09
CA CYS A 55 -6.66 2.43 2.37
C CYS A 55 -5.51 3.18 3.06
N HIS A 56 -5.77 3.72 4.27
CA HIS A 56 -4.74 4.41 5.06
C HIS A 56 -3.45 3.58 5.24
N ARG A 57 -3.55 2.26 5.28
CA ARG A 57 -2.39 1.34 5.32
C ARG A 57 -1.42 1.54 4.16
N THR A 58 -1.93 1.84 2.96
CA THR A 58 -1.10 2.14 1.80
C THR A 58 -0.18 3.32 2.10
N TRP A 59 -0.75 4.40 2.61
CA TRP A 59 -0.04 5.64 2.90
C TRP A 59 0.88 5.51 4.12
N GLU A 60 0.44 4.81 5.17
CA GLU A 60 1.28 4.49 6.32
C GLU A 60 2.54 3.70 5.90
N ALA A 61 2.37 2.66 5.10
CA ALA A 61 3.49 1.84 4.64
C ALA A 61 4.47 2.61 3.74
N LEU A 62 3.95 3.44 2.82
CA LEU A 62 4.78 4.32 2.00
C LEU A 62 5.55 5.34 2.85
N ALA A 63 4.91 5.95 3.84
CA ALA A 63 5.55 6.90 4.76
C ALA A 63 6.66 6.24 5.61
N LEU A 64 6.53 4.94 5.88
CA LEU A 64 7.53 4.14 6.57
C LEU A 64 8.59 3.55 5.62
N GLY A 65 8.59 3.97 4.34
CA GLY A 65 9.58 3.58 3.35
C GLY A 65 9.44 2.16 2.82
N CYS A 66 8.25 1.56 2.90
CA CYS A 66 7.95 0.31 2.24
C CYS A 66 7.43 0.58 0.83
N ALA A 67 7.70 -0.32 -0.11
CA ALA A 67 6.89 -0.43 -1.30
C ALA A 67 5.55 -1.11 -0.96
N VAL A 68 4.50 -0.80 -1.71
CA VAL A 68 3.16 -1.33 -1.42
C VAL A 68 2.62 -2.09 -2.60
N ILE A 69 1.98 -3.24 -2.33
CA ILE A 69 1.29 -4.03 -3.35
C ILE A 69 -0.21 -3.85 -3.16
N VAL A 70 -0.88 -3.38 -4.21
CA VAL A 70 -2.33 -3.09 -4.23
C VAL A 70 -3.01 -3.78 -5.41
N SER A 71 -4.31 -3.95 -5.36
CA SER A 71 -5.08 -4.31 -6.55
C SER A 71 -5.04 -3.17 -7.57
N ARG A 72 -4.90 -3.52 -8.85
CA ARG A 72 -5.02 -2.54 -9.94
C ARG A 72 -6.42 -1.93 -9.92
N ASP A 73 -6.48 -0.62 -9.93
CA ASP A 73 -7.70 0.15 -10.02
C ASP A 73 -7.43 1.43 -10.82
N SER A 74 -8.14 1.63 -11.93
CA SER A 74 -7.93 2.78 -12.81
C SER A 74 -8.22 4.12 -12.14
N PHE A 75 -9.07 4.13 -11.13
CA PHE A 75 -9.40 5.31 -10.36
C PHE A 75 -8.27 5.70 -9.39
N MET A 76 -7.60 4.70 -8.77
CA MET A 76 -6.52 4.94 -7.82
C MET A 76 -5.15 5.08 -8.50
N ALA A 77 -5.01 4.59 -9.73
CA ALA A 77 -3.73 4.58 -10.43
C ALA A 77 -3.03 5.95 -10.50
N PRO A 78 -3.72 7.07 -10.79
CA PRO A 78 -3.08 8.40 -10.81
C PRO A 78 -2.51 8.86 -9.46
N LEU A 79 -3.12 8.42 -8.35
CA LEU A 79 -2.61 8.74 -7.00
C LEU A 79 -1.30 8.01 -6.71
N TYR A 80 -1.14 6.81 -7.26
CA TYR A 80 0.04 5.96 -7.05
C TYR A 80 1.17 6.24 -8.03
N GLU A 81 0.92 7.03 -9.06
CA GLU A 81 1.93 7.45 -10.02
C GLU A 81 3.10 8.12 -9.30
N ASP A 82 4.32 7.77 -9.69
CA ASP A 82 5.57 8.23 -9.06
C ASP A 82 5.73 7.85 -7.57
N LEU A 83 5.03 6.83 -7.10
CA LEU A 83 5.25 6.23 -5.79
C LEU A 83 5.67 4.75 -5.94
N PRO A 84 6.37 4.17 -4.95
CA PRO A 84 6.80 2.77 -5.00
C PRO A 84 5.61 1.82 -4.76
N VAL A 85 4.66 1.81 -5.70
CA VAL A 85 3.43 1.00 -5.63
C VAL A 85 3.37 0.03 -6.79
N VAL A 86 3.26 -1.26 -6.48
CA VAL A 86 3.01 -2.34 -7.43
C VAL A 86 1.51 -2.59 -7.52
N GLN A 87 0.95 -2.45 -8.70
CA GLN A 87 -0.48 -2.69 -8.95
C GLN A 87 -0.66 -4.05 -9.63
N VAL A 88 -1.24 -5.02 -8.92
CA VAL A 88 -1.51 -6.36 -9.43
C VAL A 88 -2.96 -6.51 -9.90
N SER A 89 -3.15 -7.18 -11.02
CA SER A 89 -4.49 -7.56 -11.50
C SER A 89 -4.99 -8.86 -10.84
N ASP A 90 -4.07 -9.68 -10.37
CA ASP A 90 -4.33 -10.93 -9.67
C ASP A 90 -3.31 -11.09 -8.54
N TRP A 91 -3.77 -11.45 -7.35
CA TRP A 91 -2.91 -11.66 -6.19
C TRP A 91 -1.96 -12.85 -6.34
N ARG A 92 -2.25 -13.79 -7.22
CA ARG A 92 -1.33 -14.89 -7.60
C ARG A 92 -0.05 -14.41 -8.26
N GLN A 93 0.01 -13.15 -8.71
CA GLN A 93 1.24 -12.53 -9.19
C GLN A 93 2.26 -12.24 -8.06
N VAL A 94 1.82 -12.26 -6.79
CA VAL A 94 2.71 -12.05 -5.64
C VAL A 94 3.44 -13.36 -5.35
N THR A 95 4.53 -13.59 -6.06
CA THR A 95 5.43 -14.74 -5.91
C THR A 95 6.81 -14.27 -5.47
N ALA A 96 7.63 -15.15 -4.90
CA ALA A 96 8.99 -14.81 -4.49
C ALA A 96 9.82 -14.25 -5.67
N GLU A 97 9.65 -14.79 -6.87
CA GLU A 97 10.31 -14.32 -8.08
C GLU A 97 9.89 -12.91 -8.46
N ASN A 98 8.58 -12.64 -8.52
CA ASN A 98 8.08 -11.30 -8.84
C ASN A 98 8.42 -10.28 -7.75
N LEU A 99 8.42 -10.67 -6.49
CA LEU A 99 8.83 -9.80 -5.39
C LEU A 99 10.32 -9.42 -5.51
N ALA A 100 11.19 -10.36 -5.84
CA ALA A 100 12.60 -10.08 -6.09
C ALA A 100 12.78 -9.14 -7.31
N LYS A 101 12.06 -9.41 -8.41
CA LYS A 101 12.04 -8.55 -9.60
C LYS A 101 11.58 -7.14 -9.28
N TRP A 102 10.42 -6.98 -8.65
CA TRP A 102 9.88 -5.67 -8.28
C TRP A 102 10.79 -4.93 -7.30
N LYS A 103 11.43 -5.63 -6.37
CA LYS A 103 12.41 -5.03 -5.47
C LYS A 103 13.56 -4.41 -6.27
N ALA A 104 14.14 -5.14 -7.21
CA ALA A 104 15.23 -4.64 -8.04
C ALA A 104 14.79 -3.45 -8.92
N GLU A 105 13.62 -3.55 -9.58
CA GLU A 105 13.07 -2.49 -10.43
C GLU A 105 12.77 -1.19 -9.64
N LEU A 106 12.13 -1.31 -8.47
CA LEU A 106 11.84 -0.16 -7.63
C LEU A 106 13.10 0.42 -7.01
N GLY A 107 14.05 -0.44 -6.60
CA GLY A 107 15.34 -0.01 -6.06
C GLY A 107 16.13 0.84 -7.06
N ALA A 108 16.23 0.38 -8.30
CA ALA A 108 16.97 1.09 -9.36
C ALA A 108 16.43 2.51 -9.62
N ARG A 109 15.15 2.74 -9.39
CA ARG A 109 14.49 4.05 -9.59
C ARG A 109 14.03 4.73 -8.29
N TRP A 110 14.51 4.29 -7.12
CA TRP A 110 14.06 4.80 -5.82
C TRP A 110 14.17 6.31 -5.70
N HIS A 111 15.23 6.89 -6.23
CA HIS A 111 15.49 8.32 -6.24
C HIS A 111 14.54 9.15 -7.12
N THR A 112 13.74 8.50 -7.97
CA THR A 112 12.79 9.19 -8.85
C THR A 112 11.39 9.29 -8.27
N PHE A 113 11.14 8.62 -7.12
CA PHE A 113 9.81 8.65 -6.50
C PHE A 113 9.54 9.98 -5.82
N ARG A 114 8.30 10.42 -5.95
CA ARG A 114 7.82 11.71 -5.46
C ARG A 114 7.22 11.57 -4.06
N PHE A 115 8.06 11.40 -3.05
CA PHE A 115 7.63 11.23 -1.65
C PHE A 115 6.94 12.47 -1.06
N GLU A 116 7.08 13.65 -1.68
CA GLU A 116 6.29 14.83 -1.33
C GLU A 116 4.78 14.61 -1.46
N LYS A 117 4.34 13.66 -2.32
CA LYS A 117 2.93 13.23 -2.42
C LYS A 117 2.38 12.58 -1.13
N LEU A 118 3.23 12.25 -0.17
CA LEU A 118 2.83 11.76 1.15
C LEU A 118 2.50 12.90 2.14
N ARG A 119 2.76 14.14 1.78
CA ARG A 119 2.56 15.31 2.61
C ARG A 119 1.23 16.00 2.30
N THR A 120 0.58 16.50 3.33
CA THR A 120 -0.71 17.20 3.19
C THR A 120 -0.58 18.51 2.38
N ASP A 121 0.52 19.24 2.56
CA ASP A 121 0.76 20.50 1.86
C ASP A 121 0.84 20.31 0.34
N PHE A 122 1.46 19.24 -0.16
CA PHE A 122 1.46 18.92 -1.57
C PHE A 122 0.03 18.88 -2.17
N TRP A 123 -0.88 18.21 -1.48
CA TRP A 123 -2.27 18.10 -1.96
C TRP A 123 -3.05 19.41 -1.81
N LEU A 124 -2.81 20.18 -0.75
CA LEU A 124 -3.43 21.50 -0.58
C LEU A 124 -2.99 22.46 -1.68
N GLU A 125 -1.71 22.46 -2.04
CA GLU A 125 -1.20 23.26 -3.15
C GLU A 125 -1.81 22.83 -4.49
N ALA A 126 -1.90 21.53 -4.76
CA ALA A 126 -2.51 21.00 -5.96
C ALA A 126 -4.00 21.37 -6.08
N ILE A 127 -4.77 21.30 -4.97
CA ILE A 127 -6.18 21.69 -4.91
C ILE A 127 -6.32 23.19 -5.15
N ASN A 128 -5.50 24.02 -4.51
CA ASN A 128 -5.54 25.47 -4.69
C ASN A 128 -5.21 25.88 -6.11
N ALA A 129 -4.18 25.26 -6.72
CA ALA A 129 -3.81 25.52 -8.10
C ALA A 129 -4.95 25.15 -9.08
N ALA A 130 -5.60 24.01 -8.88
CA ALA A 130 -6.73 23.57 -9.69
C ALA A 130 -7.95 24.49 -9.51
N ALA A 131 -8.24 24.94 -8.29
CA ALA A 131 -9.31 25.89 -8.01
C ALA A 131 -9.10 27.23 -8.70
N GLN A 132 -7.87 27.75 -8.70
CA GLN A 132 -7.51 28.99 -9.38
C GLN A 132 -7.63 28.88 -10.91
N GLN A 133 -7.40 27.72 -11.49
CA GLN A 133 -7.53 27.46 -12.93
C GLN A 133 -8.97 27.18 -13.35
N GLY A 134 -9.95 27.20 -12.44
CA GLY A 134 -11.35 26.86 -12.70
C GLY A 134 -11.58 25.40 -13.08
N SER A 135 -10.57 24.54 -12.93
CA SER A 135 -10.60 23.13 -13.31
C SER A 135 -10.65 22.25 -12.08
N LEU A 136 -11.81 22.14 -11.46
CA LEU A 136 -12.06 21.15 -10.41
C LEU A 136 -12.44 19.77 -10.96
N GLU A 137 -12.62 19.62 -12.28
CA GLU A 137 -13.08 18.38 -12.89
C GLU A 137 -12.17 17.18 -12.61
N GLY A 138 -10.86 17.37 -12.45
CA GLY A 138 -9.92 16.31 -12.11
C GLY A 138 -9.93 15.88 -10.65
N ILE A 139 -10.35 16.75 -9.73
CA ILE A 139 -10.25 16.54 -8.28
C ILE A 139 -11.51 15.92 -7.69
N TRP A 140 -12.68 16.23 -8.23
CA TRP A 140 -13.98 15.81 -7.67
C TRP A 140 -14.55 14.50 -8.24
N LYS A 141 -13.86 13.82 -9.13
CA LYS A 141 -14.23 12.43 -9.52
C LYS A 141 -14.05 11.42 -8.37
N TYR A 142 -13.66 11.87 -7.18
CA TYR A 142 -13.38 11.06 -6.00
C TYR A 142 -14.52 11.05 -4.96
N THR A 143 -15.78 11.25 -5.36
CA THR A 143 -16.89 10.99 -4.43
C THR A 143 -17.04 9.49 -4.20
N VAL A 144 -16.72 9.09 -2.98
CA VAL A 144 -16.91 7.73 -2.48
C VAL A 144 -18.40 7.41 -2.47
N ASP A 145 -18.81 6.39 -3.20
CA ASP A 145 -20.15 5.83 -3.01
C ASP A 145 -20.16 5.04 -1.69
N SER A 146 -20.64 5.72 -0.64
CA SER A 146 -20.61 5.25 0.76
C SER A 146 -21.69 4.22 1.09
N ARG A 147 -22.46 3.71 0.13
CA ARG A 147 -23.64 2.85 0.38
C ARG A 147 -23.33 1.38 0.52
N GLU A 148 -22.16 0.88 0.13
CA GLU A 148 -21.82 -0.55 0.20
C GLU A 148 -21.09 -0.99 1.48
N ALA A 149 -21.00 -0.15 2.50
CA ALA A 149 -20.06 -0.32 3.60
C ALA A 149 -20.71 -0.62 4.95
N ARG A 150 -21.26 -1.80 5.18
CA ARG A 150 -21.51 -2.30 6.55
C ARG A 150 -21.24 -3.79 6.68
N GLY A 151 -20.15 -4.15 7.35
CA GLY A 151 -19.79 -5.51 7.75
C GLY A 151 -18.62 -5.57 8.75
N ASN A 152 -18.62 -6.52 9.63
CA ASN A 152 -17.77 -6.68 10.82
C ASN A 152 -16.30 -7.02 10.51
N TYR A 153 -15.35 -6.50 11.30
CA TYR A 153 -13.90 -6.56 11.12
C TYR A 153 -13.13 -7.47 12.07
N SER A 154 -12.11 -8.11 11.59
CA SER A 154 -10.92 -8.56 12.33
C SER A 154 -9.71 -8.68 11.35
N SER A 155 -8.54 -8.93 11.78
CA SER A 155 -7.37 -8.21 11.41
C SER A 155 -6.10 -9.02 11.34
N GLY A 156 -5.28 -8.75 10.37
CA GLY A 156 -3.92 -9.15 10.13
C GLY A 156 -3.39 -8.53 8.84
N GLN A 157 -2.11 -8.52 8.63
CA GLN A 157 -1.49 -7.91 7.46
C GLN A 157 -0.40 -8.78 6.86
N LEU A 158 -0.37 -8.85 5.54
CA LEU A 158 0.65 -9.57 4.79
C LEU A 158 1.81 -8.65 4.44
N VAL A 159 3.01 -9.04 4.80
CA VAL A 159 4.27 -8.36 4.48
C VAL A 159 5.30 -9.37 3.94
N TRP A 160 6.26 -8.92 3.16
CA TRP A 160 7.26 -9.79 2.55
C TRP A 160 8.68 -9.24 2.70
N GLY A 161 9.64 -10.14 2.91
CA GLY A 161 11.07 -9.85 2.92
C GLY A 161 11.52 -9.09 4.14
N ARG A 162 11.98 -9.79 5.19
CA ARG A 162 12.66 -9.13 6.32
C ARG A 162 13.90 -8.40 5.82
N ARG A 163 14.04 -7.18 6.25
CA ARG A 163 15.28 -6.43 6.18
C ARG A 163 16.16 -6.93 7.34
N GLY A 164 17.38 -7.39 7.08
CA GLY A 164 18.30 -7.87 8.12
C GLY A 164 18.44 -6.83 9.22
N GLY A 165 18.17 -7.24 10.45
CA GLY A 165 17.93 -6.38 11.60
C GLY A 165 18.96 -5.29 11.85
N ARG A 166 18.51 -4.05 11.73
CA ARG A 166 18.90 -2.85 12.48
C ARG A 166 18.01 -1.69 12.01
N ALA A 167 17.82 -0.70 12.90
CA ALA A 167 17.01 0.51 12.68
C ALA A 167 17.69 1.54 11.75
N ASP A 168 18.12 1.12 10.57
CA ASP A 168 18.58 2.04 9.54
C ASP A 168 17.38 2.54 8.72
N PRO A 169 17.40 3.80 8.27
CA PRO A 169 16.28 4.36 7.55
C PRO A 169 15.99 3.55 6.27
N PRO A 170 14.70 3.36 5.93
CA PRO A 170 14.25 2.44 4.88
C PRO A 170 14.91 2.62 3.51
N TRP A 171 15.30 3.84 3.15
CA TRP A 171 15.93 4.14 1.86
C TRP A 171 17.35 3.58 1.67
N GLN A 172 18.05 3.20 2.75
CA GLN A 172 19.41 2.62 2.63
C GLN A 172 19.41 1.21 2.03
N TYR A 173 18.27 0.54 1.97
CA TYR A 173 18.14 -0.83 1.50
C TYR A 173 17.73 -0.97 0.03
N TRP A 174 17.60 0.14 -0.68
CA TRP A 174 17.19 0.14 -2.08
C TRP A 174 18.35 0.40 -3.06
N GLY A 175 19.57 0.62 -2.51
CA GLY A 175 20.82 0.70 -3.26
C GLY A 175 21.46 -0.65 -3.49
#